data_464a61763c346b86dfcc493406af93ac
#
_entry.id   464a61763c346b86dfcc493406af93ac
#
_cell.length_a   1.000
_cell.length_b   1.000
_cell.length_c   1.000
_cell.angle_alpha   90.00
_cell.angle_beta   90.00
_cell.angle_gamma   90.00
#
_symmetry.space_group_name_H-M   'P 1'
#
loop_
_entity.id
_entity.type
_entity.pdbx_description
1 polymer ?
#
loop_
_entity_poly.entity_id
_entity_poly.type
_entity_poly.pdbx_seq_one_letter_code
_entity_poly.pdbx_strand_id
1 'polypeptide(L)'
;MVRESKKLATKIKIDGVITAGTDASMTVAAVANALDLPGIRYVDAEAASNKVKMRERLKKAGIPLPGFAPVWSFSDTREALEFLKFPLVMKPADNMGARGVIKVETREELQAAFKHAKKYSPTGEMILEEYMPGPEVSVDALTWNGNFVITGIADRIIEREPFFIEMGHNMPSSLNSSVLKEVEDVMFRSMKALGITLGAGKGDIKVTPDGVKVGEIAARLSGGFMSAFTFPLSSGINLNRAAILISLGEEPDNLTPTVQRVSIERCLLAPRGKLLAIDGIEETRKIEGVNDLFLMNKIGDIIQEPTNNIEKTGHVIISADTLEQAESVFDEVKNTIRFTCDELYSVSEKEIQQNARLRFGKEVCWVCKVCDGTDCASGVPGMGGLGRMLTFQDNVNALREYSILPKYIREHTQAVVETSFLGKTIKTPVMAAPMTGAVTNMNGAMDEFTFAATLLEGCRTSGTLAWLGDGASPEKYLIMLEAVT
;
A
#
# COMPACT_ATOMS: atom_id res chain seq x y z
N MET A 1 11.82 -2.54 -17.53
CA MET A 1 11.23 -3.87 -17.76
C MET A 1 11.34 -4.32 -19.22
N VAL A 2 10.72 -3.67 -20.22
CA VAL A 2 10.74 -4.09 -21.64
C VAL A 2 12.16 -4.37 -22.18
N ARG A 3 13.13 -3.47 -21.95
CA ARG A 3 14.53 -3.69 -22.37
C ARG A 3 15.14 -4.95 -21.77
N GLU A 4 14.90 -5.19 -20.49
CA GLU A 4 15.47 -6.37 -19.81
C GLU A 4 14.74 -7.67 -20.23
N SER A 5 13.42 -7.60 -20.47
CA SER A 5 12.67 -8.74 -21.00
C SER A 5 13.14 -9.12 -22.41
N LYS A 6 13.41 -8.14 -23.29
CA LYS A 6 14.02 -8.40 -24.60
C LYS A 6 15.39 -9.06 -24.50
N LYS A 7 16.25 -8.62 -23.58
CA LYS A 7 17.54 -9.27 -23.31
C LYS A 7 17.36 -10.69 -22.78
N LEU A 8 16.38 -10.93 -21.90
CA LEU A 8 16.09 -12.25 -21.38
C LEU A 8 15.62 -13.17 -22.50
N ALA A 9 14.74 -12.68 -23.37
CA ALA A 9 14.19 -13.43 -24.50
C ALA A 9 15.27 -13.89 -25.52
N THR A 10 16.46 -13.27 -25.52
CA THR A 10 17.62 -13.79 -26.34
C THR A 10 18.28 -14.99 -25.69
N LYS A 11 18.00 -15.31 -24.42
CA LYS A 11 18.64 -16.39 -23.66
C LYS A 11 17.70 -17.54 -23.37
N ILE A 12 16.44 -17.24 -23.14
CA ILE A 12 15.37 -18.20 -22.85
C ILE A 12 14.13 -17.84 -23.64
N LYS A 13 13.32 -18.83 -23.98
CA LYS A 13 11.99 -18.61 -24.57
C LYS A 13 11.05 -18.07 -23.48
N ILE A 14 10.32 -17.02 -23.80
CA ILE A 14 9.24 -16.46 -22.97
C ILE A 14 7.95 -16.70 -23.75
N ASP A 15 7.01 -17.44 -23.15
CA ASP A 15 5.77 -17.85 -23.81
C ASP A 15 4.57 -17.00 -23.38
N GLY A 16 4.64 -16.32 -22.23
CA GLY A 16 3.56 -15.47 -21.72
C GLY A 16 4.04 -14.51 -20.65
N VAL A 17 3.24 -13.50 -20.37
CA VAL A 17 3.48 -12.50 -19.32
C VAL A 17 2.19 -12.29 -18.55
N ILE A 18 2.25 -12.40 -17.24
CA ILE A 18 1.09 -12.29 -16.37
C ILE A 18 1.41 -11.53 -15.08
N THR A 19 0.40 -10.92 -14.49
CA THR A 19 0.38 -10.50 -13.08
C THR A 19 -0.86 -11.05 -12.41
N ALA A 20 -0.73 -11.52 -11.18
CA ALA A 20 -1.88 -11.87 -10.33
C ALA A 20 -2.41 -10.61 -9.62
N GLY A 21 -2.68 -10.62 -8.34
CA GLY A 21 -3.30 -9.53 -7.59
C GLY A 21 -2.51 -8.22 -7.42
N THR A 22 -1.57 -7.87 -8.31
CA THR A 22 -0.78 -6.62 -8.24
C THR A 22 -1.01 -5.72 -9.44
N ASP A 23 -0.88 -4.39 -9.27
CA ASP A 23 -1.09 -3.41 -10.34
C ASP A 23 0.13 -3.26 -11.26
N ALA A 24 0.48 -4.35 -11.93
CA ALA A 24 1.52 -4.37 -12.94
C ALA A 24 0.95 -4.49 -14.38
N SER A 25 -0.37 -4.31 -14.56
CA SER A 25 -1.05 -4.53 -15.84
C SER A 25 -0.43 -3.76 -17.00
N MET A 26 -0.03 -2.50 -16.78
CA MET A 26 0.68 -1.70 -17.78
C MET A 26 2.03 -2.32 -18.16
N THR A 27 2.78 -2.81 -17.17
CA THR A 27 4.08 -3.45 -17.41
C THR A 27 3.90 -4.78 -18.14
N VAL A 28 2.90 -5.57 -17.75
CA VAL A 28 2.53 -6.82 -18.42
C VAL A 28 2.20 -6.56 -19.89
N ALA A 29 1.30 -5.62 -20.16
CA ALA A 29 0.92 -5.25 -21.53
C ALA A 29 2.11 -4.73 -22.34
N ALA A 30 2.95 -3.86 -21.76
CA ALA A 30 4.14 -3.33 -22.42
C ALA A 30 5.14 -4.43 -22.81
N VAL A 31 5.37 -5.41 -21.92
CA VAL A 31 6.29 -6.52 -22.18
C VAL A 31 5.68 -7.50 -23.20
N ALA A 32 4.41 -7.88 -23.03
CA ALA A 32 3.72 -8.77 -23.97
C ALA A 32 3.71 -8.19 -25.38
N ASN A 33 3.31 -6.91 -25.54
CA ASN A 33 3.31 -6.25 -26.86
C ASN A 33 4.71 -6.12 -27.47
N ALA A 34 5.74 -5.91 -26.64
CA ALA A 34 7.11 -5.76 -27.11
C ALA A 34 7.78 -7.09 -27.52
N LEU A 35 7.24 -8.23 -27.08
CA LEU A 35 7.69 -9.59 -27.39
C LEU A 35 6.73 -10.35 -28.31
N ASP A 36 5.67 -9.68 -28.81
CA ASP A 36 4.63 -10.28 -29.65
C ASP A 36 3.94 -11.49 -28.98
N LEU A 37 3.67 -11.37 -27.69
CA LEU A 37 3.01 -12.37 -26.86
C LEU A 37 1.52 -12.03 -26.65
N PRO A 38 0.67 -13.03 -26.30
CA PRO A 38 -0.73 -12.78 -25.96
C PRO A 38 -0.88 -11.73 -24.85
N GLY A 39 -1.78 -10.78 -25.02
CA GLY A 39 -2.05 -9.72 -24.05
C GLY A 39 -2.91 -8.61 -24.62
N ILE A 40 -3.40 -7.74 -23.77
CA ILE A 40 -4.12 -6.54 -24.18
C ILE A 40 -3.17 -5.46 -24.65
N ARG A 41 -3.68 -4.47 -25.38
CA ARG A 41 -2.86 -3.32 -25.81
C ARG A 41 -2.42 -2.49 -24.60
N TYR A 42 -1.23 -1.91 -24.67
CA TYR A 42 -0.70 -1.04 -23.63
C TYR A 42 -1.67 0.10 -23.24
N VAL A 43 -2.29 0.75 -24.26
CA VAL A 43 -3.24 1.85 -24.02
C VAL A 43 -4.52 1.42 -23.32
N ASP A 44 -4.89 0.14 -23.39
CA ASP A 44 -6.05 -0.44 -22.70
C ASP A 44 -5.69 -0.78 -21.25
N ALA A 45 -4.49 -1.34 -21.02
CA ALA A 45 -3.96 -1.53 -19.68
C ALA A 45 -3.75 -0.19 -18.94
N GLU A 46 -3.28 0.84 -19.65
CA GLU A 46 -3.14 2.18 -19.08
C GLU A 46 -4.49 2.76 -18.65
N ALA A 47 -5.51 2.63 -19.48
CA ALA A 47 -6.85 3.08 -19.14
C ALA A 47 -7.45 2.30 -17.96
N ALA A 48 -7.16 1.01 -17.81
CA ALA A 48 -7.57 0.21 -16.67
C ALA A 48 -6.74 0.47 -15.39
N SER A 49 -5.60 1.17 -15.50
CA SER A 49 -4.70 1.46 -14.38
C SER A 49 -4.77 2.92 -13.89
N ASN A 50 -5.35 3.82 -14.66
CA ASN A 50 -5.55 5.23 -14.30
C ASN A 50 -7.04 5.55 -14.19
N LYS A 51 -7.48 5.95 -13.00
CA LYS A 51 -8.91 6.15 -12.69
C LYS A 51 -9.57 7.24 -13.54
N VAL A 52 -8.85 8.31 -13.89
CA VAL A 52 -9.39 9.36 -14.77
C VAL A 52 -9.63 8.82 -16.18
N LYS A 53 -8.61 8.19 -16.77
CA LYS A 53 -8.73 7.58 -18.12
C LYS A 53 -9.79 6.49 -18.17
N MET A 54 -9.90 5.69 -17.10
CA MET A 54 -10.93 4.67 -16.94
C MET A 54 -12.33 5.32 -16.97
N ARG A 55 -12.56 6.33 -16.13
CA ARG A 55 -13.85 7.05 -16.08
C ARG A 55 -14.24 7.65 -17.42
N GLU A 56 -13.30 8.27 -18.11
CA GLU A 56 -13.54 8.86 -19.44
C GLU A 56 -13.98 7.82 -20.48
N ARG A 57 -13.30 6.66 -20.54
CA ARG A 57 -13.67 5.58 -21.45
C ARG A 57 -15.04 4.97 -21.10
N LEU A 58 -15.29 4.70 -19.82
CA LEU A 58 -16.54 4.14 -19.37
C LEU A 58 -17.70 5.11 -19.59
N LYS A 59 -17.51 6.42 -19.35
CA LYS A 59 -18.49 7.46 -19.64
C LYS A 59 -18.86 7.51 -21.13
N LYS A 60 -17.86 7.45 -22.02
CA LYS A 60 -18.09 7.38 -23.48
C LYS A 60 -18.89 6.15 -23.90
N ALA A 61 -18.76 5.05 -23.18
CA ALA A 61 -19.48 3.80 -23.43
C ALA A 61 -20.86 3.75 -22.74
N GLY A 62 -21.29 4.80 -22.05
CA GLY A 62 -22.56 4.84 -21.33
C GLY A 62 -22.65 3.88 -20.15
N ILE A 63 -21.52 3.58 -19.52
CA ILE A 63 -21.48 2.75 -18.30
C ILE A 63 -21.88 3.60 -17.10
N PRO A 64 -22.71 3.08 -16.16
CA PRO A 64 -23.08 3.80 -14.94
C PRO A 64 -21.86 4.11 -14.06
N LEU A 65 -21.70 5.39 -13.70
CA LEU A 65 -20.54 5.93 -12.96
C LEU A 65 -21.02 6.98 -11.94
N PRO A 66 -20.23 7.25 -10.89
CA PRO A 66 -20.41 8.47 -10.09
C PRO A 66 -20.06 9.70 -10.93
N GLY A 67 -20.54 10.88 -10.52
CA GLY A 67 -19.97 12.14 -10.98
C GLY A 67 -18.49 12.21 -10.62
N PHE A 68 -17.62 12.71 -11.52
CA PHE A 68 -16.19 12.76 -11.28
C PHE A 68 -15.51 13.94 -11.96
N ALA A 69 -14.38 14.38 -11.41
CA ALA A 69 -13.49 15.38 -11.99
C ALA A 69 -12.02 15.02 -11.76
N PRO A 70 -11.12 15.19 -12.76
CA PRO A 70 -9.69 15.13 -12.54
C PRO A 70 -9.22 16.33 -11.72
N VAL A 71 -8.22 16.14 -10.87
CA VAL A 71 -7.69 17.18 -9.98
C VAL A 71 -6.17 17.06 -9.94
N TRP A 72 -5.46 18.07 -10.45
CA TRP A 72 -4.00 18.18 -10.42
C TRP A 72 -3.53 19.16 -9.34
N SER A 73 -4.31 20.19 -9.10
CA SER A 73 -4.07 21.24 -8.12
C SER A 73 -5.29 21.45 -7.24
N PHE A 74 -5.11 22.06 -6.07
CA PHE A 74 -6.24 22.38 -5.19
C PHE A 74 -7.25 23.34 -5.83
N SER A 75 -6.81 24.21 -6.76
CA SER A 75 -7.70 25.12 -7.49
C SER A 75 -8.75 24.39 -8.32
N ASP A 76 -8.41 23.21 -8.87
CA ASP A 76 -9.31 22.44 -9.76
C ASP A 76 -10.53 21.93 -9.01
N THR A 77 -10.43 21.77 -7.67
CA THR A 77 -11.58 21.39 -6.85
C THR A 77 -12.70 22.43 -6.90
N ARG A 78 -12.39 23.69 -7.18
CA ARG A 78 -13.40 24.75 -7.30
C ARG A 78 -14.31 24.51 -8.51
N GLU A 79 -13.73 24.20 -9.65
CA GLU A 79 -14.47 23.88 -10.87
C GLU A 79 -15.26 22.57 -10.71
N ALA A 80 -14.65 21.58 -10.08
CA ALA A 80 -15.32 20.31 -9.78
C ALA A 80 -16.60 20.48 -8.94
N LEU A 81 -16.57 21.40 -7.96
CA LEU A 81 -17.72 21.69 -7.10
C LEU A 81 -18.86 22.46 -7.78
N GLU A 82 -18.71 22.91 -9.02
CA GLU A 82 -19.82 23.46 -9.78
C GLU A 82 -20.86 22.40 -10.18
N PHE A 83 -20.45 21.12 -10.23
CA PHE A 83 -21.31 20.02 -10.64
C PHE A 83 -21.27 18.78 -9.73
N LEU A 84 -20.24 18.59 -8.88
CA LEU A 84 -20.17 17.51 -7.91
C LEU A 84 -20.80 17.93 -6.57
N LYS A 85 -21.49 16.98 -5.92
CA LYS A 85 -22.19 17.21 -4.65
C LYS A 85 -21.59 16.35 -3.54
N PHE A 86 -21.46 16.93 -2.35
CA PHE A 86 -21.06 16.21 -1.15
C PHE A 86 -22.11 15.16 -0.73
N PRO A 87 -21.67 14.05 -0.10
CA PRO A 87 -20.27 13.71 0.21
C PRO A 87 -19.48 13.31 -1.04
N LEU A 88 -18.17 13.57 -1.01
CA LEU A 88 -17.24 13.26 -2.10
C LEU A 88 -16.17 12.29 -1.64
N VAL A 89 -15.43 11.71 -2.60
CA VAL A 89 -14.24 10.89 -2.36
C VAL A 89 -13.08 11.47 -3.14
N MET A 90 -12.01 11.84 -2.44
CA MET A 90 -10.73 12.23 -3.03
C MET A 90 -9.81 11.01 -3.07
N LYS A 91 -9.19 10.73 -4.20
CA LYS A 91 -8.26 9.60 -4.33
C LYS A 91 -7.18 9.83 -5.40
N PRO A 92 -5.98 9.24 -5.29
CA PRO A 92 -5.01 9.21 -6.38
C PRO A 92 -5.60 8.53 -7.62
N ALA A 93 -5.31 9.07 -8.81
CA ALA A 93 -5.73 8.47 -10.07
C ALA A 93 -4.99 7.16 -10.38
N ASP A 94 -3.77 7.00 -9.84
CA ASP A 94 -2.76 6.03 -10.21
C ASP A 94 -2.23 5.18 -9.03
N ASN A 95 -3.03 4.97 -8.00
CA ASN A 95 -2.67 4.12 -6.86
C ASN A 95 -3.79 3.12 -6.51
N MET A 96 -3.46 2.11 -5.70
CA MET A 96 -4.32 0.99 -5.31
C MET A 96 -4.39 0.80 -3.78
N GLY A 97 -5.21 -0.17 -3.31
CA GLY A 97 -5.26 -0.61 -1.92
C GLY A 97 -5.74 0.47 -0.96
N ALA A 98 -6.66 1.32 -1.39
CA ALA A 98 -7.21 2.46 -0.65
C ALA A 98 -6.16 3.50 -0.19
N ARG A 99 -4.91 3.42 -0.68
CA ARG A 99 -3.86 4.40 -0.35
C ARG A 99 -4.22 5.78 -0.86
N GLY A 100 -4.35 6.72 0.07
CA GLY A 100 -4.73 8.10 -0.23
C GLY A 100 -6.21 8.30 -0.58
N VAL A 101 -7.06 7.29 -0.41
CA VAL A 101 -8.50 7.40 -0.58
C VAL A 101 -9.11 7.95 0.70
N ILE A 102 -9.89 9.01 0.59
CA ILE A 102 -10.52 9.64 1.75
C ILE A 102 -11.89 10.22 1.38
N LYS A 103 -12.89 9.97 2.24
CA LYS A 103 -14.20 10.58 2.17
C LYS A 103 -14.15 12.03 2.64
N VAL A 104 -14.90 12.88 1.99
CA VAL A 104 -14.99 14.34 2.26
C VAL A 104 -16.45 14.69 2.41
N GLU A 105 -16.83 15.09 3.60
CA GLU A 105 -18.22 15.44 3.93
C GLU A 105 -18.51 16.92 3.66
N THR A 106 -17.50 17.77 3.81
CA THR A 106 -17.66 19.22 3.73
C THR A 106 -16.57 19.88 2.89
N ARG A 107 -16.81 21.13 2.50
CA ARG A 107 -15.86 21.93 1.73
C ARG A 107 -14.56 22.22 2.50
N GLU A 108 -14.68 22.37 3.81
CA GLU A 108 -13.58 22.70 4.72
C GLU A 108 -12.54 21.56 4.77
N GLU A 109 -12.99 20.31 4.61
CA GLU A 109 -12.14 19.11 4.63
C GLU A 109 -11.34 18.92 3.35
N LEU A 110 -11.75 19.52 2.22
CA LEU A 110 -11.15 19.31 0.90
C LEU A 110 -9.64 19.56 0.87
N GLN A 111 -9.15 20.59 1.57
CA GLN A 111 -7.72 20.91 1.55
C GLN A 111 -6.89 19.82 2.25
N ALA A 112 -7.39 19.30 3.35
CA ALA A 112 -6.74 18.20 4.06
C ALA A 112 -6.77 16.92 3.24
N ALA A 113 -7.93 16.61 2.63
CA ALA A 113 -8.11 15.46 1.75
C ALA A 113 -7.20 15.53 0.51
N PHE A 114 -7.09 16.68 -0.13
CA PHE A 114 -6.17 16.91 -1.25
C PHE A 114 -4.71 16.64 -0.85
N LYS A 115 -4.25 17.21 0.27
CA LYS A 115 -2.89 16.97 0.78
C LYS A 115 -2.67 15.51 1.12
N HIS A 116 -3.67 14.83 1.69
CA HIS A 116 -3.60 13.40 1.99
C HIS A 116 -3.46 12.58 0.70
N ALA A 117 -4.38 12.71 -0.25
CA ALA A 117 -4.36 11.97 -1.50
C ALA A 117 -3.08 12.19 -2.32
N LYS A 118 -2.60 13.45 -2.37
CA LYS A 118 -1.40 13.81 -3.14
C LYS A 118 -0.13 13.09 -2.68
N LYS A 119 0.00 12.76 -1.39
CA LYS A 119 1.15 12.00 -0.86
C LYS A 119 1.28 10.60 -1.47
N TYR A 120 0.16 10.05 -1.94
CA TYR A 120 0.07 8.70 -2.46
C TYR A 120 -0.02 8.65 -3.99
N SER A 121 -0.06 9.79 -4.69
CA SER A 121 -0.07 9.81 -6.16
C SER A 121 1.35 9.90 -6.73
N PRO A 122 1.82 8.88 -7.47
CA PRO A 122 3.10 8.92 -8.17
C PRO A 122 3.20 10.05 -9.21
N THR A 123 2.11 10.34 -9.93
CA THR A 123 2.07 11.39 -10.97
C THR A 123 1.63 12.75 -10.44
N GLY A 124 1.00 12.79 -9.26
CA GLY A 124 0.35 13.98 -8.73
C GLY A 124 -1.07 14.19 -9.26
N GLU A 125 -1.58 13.30 -10.13
CA GLU A 125 -2.95 13.29 -10.60
C GLU A 125 -3.88 12.65 -9.58
N MET A 126 -4.97 13.33 -9.28
CA MET A 126 -6.03 12.83 -8.40
C MET A 126 -7.37 12.89 -9.11
N ILE A 127 -8.33 12.19 -8.56
CA ILE A 127 -9.72 12.26 -8.99
C ILE A 127 -10.61 12.56 -7.78
N LEU A 128 -11.57 13.47 -7.97
CA LEU A 128 -12.64 13.76 -7.03
C LEU A 128 -13.92 13.15 -7.58
N GLU A 129 -14.61 12.35 -6.78
CA GLU A 129 -15.83 11.65 -7.21
C GLU A 129 -16.94 11.83 -6.19
N GLU A 130 -18.19 11.76 -6.65
CA GLU A 130 -19.33 11.65 -5.74
C GLU A 130 -19.27 10.31 -4.98
N TYR A 131 -19.57 10.38 -3.67
CA TYR A 131 -19.64 9.17 -2.85
C TYR A 131 -20.82 8.29 -3.29
N MET A 132 -20.58 7.02 -3.44
CA MET A 132 -21.59 6.02 -3.79
C MET A 132 -22.01 5.24 -2.54
N PRO A 133 -23.17 5.51 -1.94
CA PRO A 133 -23.67 4.74 -0.80
C PRO A 133 -24.15 3.35 -1.24
N GLY A 134 -24.09 2.40 -0.31
CA GLY A 134 -24.60 1.05 -0.51
C GLY A 134 -23.50 -0.02 -0.53
N PRO A 135 -23.86 -1.30 -0.62
CA PRO A 135 -22.94 -2.41 -0.62
C PRO A 135 -21.98 -2.37 -1.83
N GLU A 136 -20.82 -2.95 -1.64
CA GLU A 136 -19.80 -3.08 -2.67
C GLU A 136 -19.48 -4.54 -2.90
N VAL A 137 -19.33 -4.93 -4.16
CA VAL A 137 -18.90 -6.26 -4.54
C VAL A 137 -17.61 -6.20 -5.35
N SER A 138 -16.78 -7.23 -5.20
CA SER A 138 -15.66 -7.49 -6.07
C SER A 138 -16.01 -8.60 -7.04
N VAL A 139 -15.74 -8.36 -8.33
CA VAL A 139 -16.07 -9.28 -9.42
C VAL A 139 -14.78 -9.73 -10.09
N ASP A 140 -14.57 -11.04 -10.18
CA ASP A 140 -13.53 -11.61 -11.04
C ASP A 140 -14.14 -12.15 -12.34
N ALA A 141 -13.49 -11.84 -13.46
CA ALA A 141 -13.88 -12.32 -14.78
C ALA A 141 -12.66 -12.72 -15.60
N LEU A 142 -12.86 -13.66 -16.51
CA LEU A 142 -11.87 -14.08 -17.50
C LEU A 142 -12.41 -13.84 -18.91
N THR A 143 -11.51 -13.49 -19.82
CA THR A 143 -11.85 -13.28 -21.23
C THR A 143 -10.77 -13.85 -22.15
N TRP A 144 -11.17 -14.54 -23.22
CA TRP A 144 -10.28 -15.11 -24.24
C TRP A 144 -11.10 -15.44 -25.51
N ASN A 145 -10.52 -15.23 -26.67
CA ASN A 145 -11.12 -15.57 -27.97
C ASN A 145 -12.58 -15.13 -28.15
N GLY A 146 -12.94 -13.95 -27.57
CA GLY A 146 -14.33 -13.45 -27.59
C GLY A 146 -15.25 -14.04 -26.50
N ASN A 147 -14.79 -15.04 -25.76
CA ASN A 147 -15.50 -15.55 -24.58
C ASN A 147 -15.35 -14.58 -23.41
N PHE A 148 -16.37 -14.55 -22.55
CA PHE A 148 -16.37 -13.82 -21.29
C PHE A 148 -17.09 -14.64 -20.22
N VAL A 149 -16.45 -14.83 -19.09
CA VAL A 149 -16.99 -15.61 -17.98
C VAL A 149 -16.76 -14.84 -16.68
N ILE A 150 -17.86 -14.56 -15.95
CA ILE A 150 -17.76 -14.16 -14.54
C ILE A 150 -17.40 -15.41 -13.76
N THR A 151 -16.30 -15.36 -13.07
CA THR A 151 -15.81 -16.49 -12.28
C THR A 151 -16.23 -16.40 -10.83
N GLY A 152 -16.53 -15.21 -10.32
CA GLY A 152 -17.10 -15.02 -8.98
C GLY A 152 -17.40 -13.58 -8.63
N ILE A 153 -18.32 -13.45 -7.68
CA ILE A 153 -18.71 -12.18 -7.08
C ILE A 153 -18.65 -12.33 -5.57
N ALA A 154 -17.87 -11.47 -4.91
CA ALA A 154 -17.71 -11.43 -3.46
C ALA A 154 -18.33 -10.17 -2.89
N ASP A 155 -19.01 -10.25 -1.75
CA ASP A 155 -19.37 -9.09 -0.95
C ASP A 155 -18.09 -8.53 -0.29
N ARG A 156 -17.88 -7.22 -0.37
CA ARG A 156 -16.77 -6.54 0.30
C ARG A 156 -17.26 -5.88 1.58
N ILE A 157 -16.54 -6.09 2.66
CA ILE A 157 -16.80 -5.46 3.96
C ILE A 157 -15.85 -4.28 4.08
N ILE A 158 -16.35 -3.09 3.81
CA ILE A 158 -15.59 -1.83 3.86
C ILE A 158 -16.01 -1.05 5.09
N GLU A 159 -15.06 -0.71 5.94
CA GLU A 159 -15.27 -0.01 7.20
C GLU A 159 -14.26 1.13 7.40
N ARG A 160 -14.33 1.79 8.56
CA ARG A 160 -13.38 2.80 9.06
C ARG A 160 -13.30 4.05 8.21
N GLU A 161 -14.47 4.59 7.85
CA GLU A 161 -14.50 5.93 7.27
C GLU A 161 -13.72 6.92 8.15
N PRO A 162 -13.00 7.87 7.55
CA PRO A 162 -13.05 8.25 6.13
C PRO A 162 -12.12 7.46 5.20
N PHE A 163 -11.44 6.37 5.62
CA PHE A 163 -10.36 5.71 4.87
C PHE A 163 -10.75 4.45 4.08
N PHE A 164 -11.96 3.95 4.16
CA PHE A 164 -12.46 2.79 3.40
C PHE A 164 -11.57 1.54 3.49
N ILE A 165 -11.35 1.07 4.71
CA ILE A 165 -10.55 -0.13 4.95
C ILE A 165 -11.38 -1.37 4.65
N GLU A 166 -10.88 -2.26 3.79
CA GLU A 166 -11.49 -3.56 3.53
C GLU A 166 -11.19 -4.50 4.70
N MET A 167 -12.20 -4.77 5.51
CA MET A 167 -12.11 -5.63 6.69
C MET A 167 -12.31 -7.10 6.37
N GLY A 168 -12.75 -7.41 5.17
CA GLY A 168 -12.93 -8.75 4.69
C GLY A 168 -13.85 -8.83 3.46
N HIS A 169 -14.13 -10.06 3.06
CA HIS A 169 -15.09 -10.35 2.00
C HIS A 169 -15.75 -11.71 2.20
N ASN A 170 -16.94 -11.88 1.61
CA ASN A 170 -17.70 -13.13 1.58
C ASN A 170 -17.81 -13.64 0.14
N MET A 171 -17.52 -14.90 -0.08
CA MET A 171 -17.64 -15.57 -1.36
C MET A 171 -18.52 -16.82 -1.19
N PRO A 172 -19.61 -17.02 -1.96
CA PRO A 172 -20.15 -16.09 -2.95
C PRO A 172 -20.88 -14.89 -2.33
N SER A 173 -21.21 -13.89 -3.15
CA SER A 173 -22.01 -12.74 -2.73
C SER A 173 -23.41 -13.16 -2.28
N SER A 174 -23.90 -12.50 -1.24
CA SER A 174 -25.25 -12.68 -0.69
C SER A 174 -26.33 -11.86 -1.40
N LEU A 175 -25.98 -11.03 -2.38
CA LEU A 175 -26.94 -10.22 -3.13
C LEU A 175 -27.92 -11.10 -3.92
N ASN A 176 -29.11 -10.57 -4.11
CA ASN A 176 -30.14 -11.29 -4.88
C ASN A 176 -29.76 -11.44 -6.36
N SER A 177 -30.28 -12.45 -7.01
CA SER A 177 -29.94 -12.85 -8.38
C SER A 177 -30.22 -11.76 -9.45
N SER A 178 -31.17 -10.87 -9.22
CA SER A 178 -31.46 -9.78 -10.16
C SER A 178 -30.39 -8.72 -10.13
N VAL A 179 -29.89 -8.36 -8.93
CA VAL A 179 -28.78 -7.42 -8.74
C VAL A 179 -27.47 -8.04 -9.26
N LEU A 180 -27.22 -9.33 -9.00
CA LEU A 180 -26.04 -10.02 -9.52
C LEU A 180 -26.00 -10.00 -11.06
N LYS A 181 -27.12 -10.20 -11.74
CA LYS A 181 -27.20 -10.08 -13.21
C LYS A 181 -26.88 -8.67 -13.72
N GLU A 182 -27.31 -7.63 -13.01
CA GLU A 182 -26.98 -6.26 -13.35
C GLU A 182 -25.47 -5.99 -13.15
N VAL A 183 -24.89 -6.50 -12.06
CA VAL A 183 -23.44 -6.45 -11.79
C VAL A 183 -22.66 -7.14 -12.91
N GLU A 184 -23.09 -8.33 -13.34
CA GLU A 184 -22.47 -9.08 -14.45
C GLU A 184 -22.51 -8.29 -15.77
N ASP A 185 -23.68 -7.70 -16.12
CA ASP A 185 -23.82 -6.88 -17.33
C ASP A 185 -22.91 -5.66 -17.30
N VAL A 186 -22.90 -4.94 -16.17
CA VAL A 186 -22.05 -3.76 -16.00
C VAL A 186 -20.56 -4.14 -16.09
N MET A 187 -20.15 -5.27 -15.49
CA MET A 187 -18.77 -5.77 -15.58
C MET A 187 -18.39 -6.12 -17.01
N PHE A 188 -19.21 -6.87 -17.72
CA PHE A 188 -18.99 -7.24 -19.12
C PHE A 188 -18.82 -6.02 -20.01
N ARG A 189 -19.78 -5.09 -19.96
CA ARG A 189 -19.73 -3.86 -20.77
C ARG A 189 -18.49 -3.00 -20.41
N SER A 190 -18.12 -2.96 -19.15
CA SER A 190 -16.94 -2.20 -18.67
C SER A 190 -15.65 -2.79 -19.20
N MET A 191 -15.46 -4.10 -19.11
CA MET A 191 -14.27 -4.76 -19.66
C MET A 191 -14.16 -4.54 -21.18
N LYS A 192 -15.27 -4.66 -21.89
CA LYS A 192 -15.32 -4.40 -23.34
C LYS A 192 -14.94 -2.94 -23.68
N ALA A 193 -15.49 -1.98 -22.93
CA ALA A 193 -15.20 -0.56 -23.14
C ALA A 193 -13.73 -0.21 -22.84
N LEU A 194 -13.11 -0.89 -21.91
CA LEU A 194 -11.71 -0.71 -21.56
C LEU A 194 -10.75 -1.50 -22.45
N GLY A 195 -11.26 -2.36 -23.35
CA GLY A 195 -10.44 -3.18 -24.23
C GLY A 195 -9.77 -4.36 -23.52
N ILE A 196 -10.30 -4.79 -22.37
CA ILE A 196 -9.84 -6.00 -21.68
C ILE A 196 -10.47 -7.20 -22.36
N THR A 197 -9.83 -7.66 -23.43
CA THR A 197 -10.34 -8.73 -24.32
C THR A 197 -9.58 -10.04 -24.20
N LEU A 198 -8.47 -10.04 -23.45
CA LEU A 198 -7.65 -11.23 -23.17
C LEU A 198 -7.09 -11.16 -21.77
N GLY A 199 -7.27 -12.21 -20.98
CA GLY A 199 -6.78 -12.31 -19.61
C GLY A 199 -7.89 -12.14 -18.57
N ALA A 200 -7.53 -11.58 -17.43
CA ALA A 200 -8.42 -11.38 -16.30
C ALA A 200 -8.87 -9.91 -16.16
N GLY A 201 -10.07 -9.71 -15.64
CA GLY A 201 -10.57 -8.43 -15.19
C GLY A 201 -11.14 -8.53 -13.79
N LYS A 202 -10.79 -7.56 -12.94
CA LYS A 202 -11.35 -7.39 -11.60
C LYS A 202 -12.17 -6.10 -11.57
N GLY A 203 -13.39 -6.17 -11.05
CA GLY A 203 -14.25 -5.02 -10.86
C GLY A 203 -14.61 -4.79 -9.41
N ASP A 204 -14.50 -3.55 -8.91
CA ASP A 204 -15.17 -3.11 -7.70
C ASP A 204 -16.42 -2.36 -8.11
N ILE A 205 -17.57 -2.89 -7.75
CA ILE A 205 -18.87 -2.43 -8.22
C ILE A 205 -19.76 -2.10 -7.02
N LYS A 206 -20.36 -0.91 -7.06
CA LYS A 206 -21.28 -0.43 -6.03
C LYS A 206 -22.72 -0.67 -6.42
N VAL A 207 -23.49 -1.20 -5.48
CA VAL A 207 -24.95 -1.32 -5.60
C VAL A 207 -25.57 -0.13 -4.86
N THR A 208 -25.89 0.92 -5.59
CA THR A 208 -26.44 2.15 -5.03
C THR A 208 -27.97 2.18 -5.09
N PRO A 209 -28.66 3.09 -4.38
CA PRO A 209 -30.09 3.29 -4.54
C PRO A 209 -30.53 3.63 -5.99
N ASP A 210 -29.61 4.19 -6.79
CA ASP A 210 -29.85 4.56 -8.20
C ASP A 210 -29.45 3.46 -9.18
N GLY A 211 -29.13 2.24 -8.70
CA GLY A 211 -28.64 1.12 -9.51
C GLY A 211 -27.16 0.82 -9.35
N VAL A 212 -26.67 -0.10 -10.16
CA VAL A 212 -25.29 -0.58 -10.12
C VAL A 212 -24.35 0.42 -10.80
N LYS A 213 -23.25 0.79 -10.14
CA LYS A 213 -22.23 1.72 -10.66
C LYS A 213 -20.82 1.17 -10.50
N VAL A 214 -19.95 1.47 -11.46
CA VAL A 214 -18.54 1.05 -11.39
C VAL A 214 -17.77 1.88 -10.40
N GLY A 215 -17.12 1.23 -9.43
CA GLY A 215 -16.12 1.78 -8.54
C GLY A 215 -14.72 1.79 -9.17
N GLU A 216 -14.27 0.63 -9.66
CA GLU A 216 -12.97 0.46 -10.32
C GLU A 216 -12.99 -0.81 -11.20
N ILE A 217 -12.26 -0.78 -12.33
CA ILE A 217 -11.99 -1.98 -13.14
C ILE A 217 -10.48 -2.07 -13.34
N ALA A 218 -9.90 -3.23 -13.07
CA ALA A 218 -8.48 -3.51 -13.28
C ALA A 218 -8.28 -4.69 -14.22
N ALA A 219 -7.28 -4.62 -15.11
CA ALA A 219 -6.94 -5.68 -16.06
C ALA A 219 -6.03 -6.74 -15.39
N ARG A 220 -6.53 -7.41 -14.38
CA ARG A 220 -5.85 -8.45 -13.59
C ARG A 220 -6.83 -9.21 -12.72
N LEU A 221 -6.37 -10.30 -12.11
CA LEU A 221 -7.12 -10.99 -11.06
C LEU A 221 -7.23 -10.14 -9.78
N SER A 222 -8.24 -10.44 -8.95
CA SER A 222 -8.40 -9.80 -7.64
C SER A 222 -7.23 -10.12 -6.71
N GLY A 223 -6.87 -9.14 -5.88
CA GLY A 223 -6.00 -9.30 -4.73
C GLY A 223 -6.79 -9.67 -3.47
N GLY A 224 -6.22 -9.35 -2.29
CA GLY A 224 -6.92 -9.54 -1.01
C GLY A 224 -7.29 -11.01 -0.75
N PHE A 225 -6.48 -11.95 -1.23
CA PHE A 225 -6.69 -13.39 -1.12
C PHE A 225 -7.89 -13.96 -1.90
N MET A 226 -8.63 -13.15 -2.66
CA MET A 226 -9.80 -13.63 -3.41
C MET A 226 -9.43 -14.65 -4.48
N SER A 227 -8.67 -14.27 -5.49
CA SER A 227 -8.36 -15.13 -6.64
C SER A 227 -7.50 -16.35 -6.29
N ALA A 228 -6.69 -16.26 -5.24
CA ALA A 228 -5.78 -17.34 -4.84
C ALA A 228 -6.37 -18.30 -3.80
N PHE A 229 -7.31 -17.84 -2.97
CA PHE A 229 -7.82 -18.61 -1.82
C PHE A 229 -9.34 -18.70 -1.78
N THR A 230 -10.04 -17.59 -1.48
CA THR A 230 -11.48 -17.67 -1.19
C THR A 230 -12.29 -18.09 -2.39
N PHE A 231 -11.92 -17.67 -3.60
CA PHE A 231 -12.61 -18.10 -4.80
C PHE A 231 -12.43 -19.59 -5.09
N PRO A 232 -11.20 -20.15 -5.13
CA PRO A 232 -10.99 -21.60 -5.28
C PRO A 232 -11.67 -22.42 -4.18
N LEU A 233 -11.62 -21.98 -2.93
CA LEU A 233 -12.26 -22.67 -1.81
C LEU A 233 -13.78 -22.69 -1.91
N SER A 234 -14.38 -21.64 -2.48
CA SER A 234 -15.82 -21.54 -2.66
C SER A 234 -16.35 -22.31 -3.88
N SER A 235 -15.60 -22.30 -4.98
CA SER A 235 -16.07 -22.81 -6.29
C SER A 235 -15.30 -24.03 -6.82
N GLY A 236 -14.11 -24.30 -6.31
CA GLY A 236 -13.19 -25.32 -6.86
C GLY A 236 -12.46 -24.90 -8.15
N ILE A 237 -12.64 -23.64 -8.62
CA ILE A 237 -12.01 -23.14 -9.84
C ILE A 237 -10.64 -22.55 -9.52
N ASN A 238 -9.60 -22.98 -10.24
CA ASN A 238 -8.27 -22.40 -10.12
C ASN A 238 -8.10 -21.23 -11.11
N LEU A 239 -8.42 -20.02 -10.65
CA LEU A 239 -8.32 -18.80 -11.46
C LEU A 239 -6.93 -18.47 -11.91
N ASN A 240 -5.92 -18.70 -11.05
CA ASN A 240 -4.53 -18.43 -11.39
C ASN A 240 -4.07 -19.30 -12.56
N ARG A 241 -4.43 -20.61 -12.54
CA ARG A 241 -4.14 -21.51 -13.64
C ARG A 241 -4.85 -21.08 -14.93
N ALA A 242 -6.11 -20.72 -14.84
CA ALA A 242 -6.89 -20.25 -16.00
C ALA A 242 -6.27 -19.00 -16.63
N ALA A 243 -5.89 -18.01 -15.80
CA ALA A 243 -5.25 -16.79 -16.28
C ALA A 243 -3.85 -17.07 -16.89
N ILE A 244 -3.09 -18.04 -16.37
CA ILE A 244 -1.81 -18.46 -16.94
C ILE A 244 -2.03 -19.06 -18.34
N LEU A 245 -2.97 -20.00 -18.51
CA LEU A 245 -3.28 -20.62 -19.80
C LEU A 245 -3.67 -19.55 -20.82
N ILE A 246 -4.54 -18.61 -20.46
CA ILE A 246 -4.93 -17.50 -21.34
C ILE A 246 -3.71 -16.66 -21.72
N SER A 247 -2.77 -16.40 -20.80
CA SER A 247 -1.55 -15.63 -21.09
C SER A 247 -0.59 -16.35 -22.03
N LEU A 248 -0.72 -17.67 -22.14
CA LEU A 248 0.02 -18.51 -23.12
C LEU A 248 -0.70 -18.61 -24.46
N GLY A 249 -1.90 -18.01 -24.60
CA GLY A 249 -2.75 -18.14 -25.78
C GLY A 249 -3.54 -19.44 -25.83
N GLU A 250 -3.59 -20.17 -24.72
CA GLU A 250 -4.34 -21.42 -24.56
C GLU A 250 -5.73 -21.17 -23.98
N GLU A 251 -6.66 -22.07 -24.22
CA GLU A 251 -7.96 -22.03 -23.58
C GLU A 251 -7.86 -22.45 -22.11
N PRO A 252 -8.58 -21.78 -21.19
CA PRO A 252 -8.59 -22.22 -19.81
C PRO A 252 -9.30 -23.57 -19.67
N ASP A 253 -8.97 -24.28 -18.58
CA ASP A 253 -9.72 -25.48 -18.19
C ASP A 253 -11.22 -25.17 -17.97
N ASN A 254 -12.01 -26.20 -17.74
CA ASN A 254 -13.43 -26.01 -17.43
C ASN A 254 -13.63 -25.11 -16.21
N LEU A 255 -14.34 -23.99 -16.39
CA LEU A 255 -14.63 -22.98 -15.36
C LEU A 255 -16.00 -23.22 -14.67
N THR A 256 -16.57 -24.42 -14.80
CA THR A 256 -17.77 -24.79 -14.06
C THR A 256 -17.40 -25.08 -12.60
N PRO A 257 -18.11 -24.50 -11.62
CA PRO A 257 -17.87 -24.78 -10.22
C PRO A 257 -18.00 -26.28 -9.90
N THR A 258 -17.02 -26.83 -9.18
CA THR A 258 -17.00 -28.23 -8.75
C THR A 258 -17.38 -28.42 -7.29
N VAL A 259 -17.40 -27.32 -6.52
CA VAL A 259 -17.88 -27.26 -5.14
C VAL A 259 -18.78 -26.04 -4.97
N GLN A 260 -19.61 -26.07 -3.92
CA GLN A 260 -20.43 -24.92 -3.49
C GLN A 260 -20.26 -24.78 -1.99
N ARG A 261 -19.39 -23.85 -1.59
CA ARG A 261 -19.12 -23.55 -0.19
C ARG A 261 -19.03 -22.04 -0.01
N VAL A 262 -19.24 -21.58 1.20
CA VAL A 262 -18.89 -20.22 1.58
C VAL A 262 -17.42 -20.19 1.96
N SER A 263 -16.70 -19.21 1.45
CA SER A 263 -15.35 -18.88 1.90
C SER A 263 -15.27 -17.40 2.24
N ILE A 264 -14.71 -17.08 3.37
CA ILE A 264 -14.55 -15.70 3.83
C ILE A 264 -13.07 -15.38 4.08
N GLU A 265 -12.70 -14.14 3.86
CA GLU A 265 -11.47 -13.57 4.40
C GLU A 265 -11.86 -12.53 5.46
N ARG A 266 -11.14 -12.53 6.57
CA ARG A 266 -11.31 -11.54 7.63
C ARG A 266 -9.97 -10.95 8.04
N CYS A 267 -9.97 -9.65 8.17
CA CYS A 267 -8.84 -8.89 8.68
C CYS A 267 -8.68 -9.10 10.19
N LEU A 268 -7.43 -9.26 10.62
CA LEU A 268 -7.04 -9.22 12.03
C LEU A 268 -6.31 -7.90 12.28
N LEU A 269 -6.72 -7.18 13.31
CA LEU A 269 -6.09 -5.93 13.74
C LEU A 269 -5.55 -6.09 15.17
N ALA A 270 -4.27 -5.78 15.34
CA ALA A 270 -3.69 -5.64 16.67
C ALA A 270 -4.00 -4.24 17.23
N PRO A 271 -4.00 -4.08 18.56
CA PRO A 271 -4.03 -2.78 19.20
C PRO A 271 -2.87 -1.89 18.72
N ARG A 272 -3.09 -0.57 18.76
CA ARG A 272 -2.04 0.40 18.49
C ARG A 272 -0.88 0.24 19.48
N GLY A 273 0.36 0.28 19.04
CA GLY A 273 1.54 0.19 19.90
C GLY A 273 2.66 -0.65 19.31
N LYS A 274 3.70 -0.91 20.10
CA LYS A 274 4.74 -1.86 19.73
C LYS A 274 4.27 -3.28 19.97
N LEU A 275 4.22 -4.10 18.94
CA LEU A 275 3.81 -5.49 19.04
C LEU A 275 4.83 -6.31 19.85
N LEU A 276 4.42 -6.78 21.02
CA LEU A 276 5.26 -7.52 21.96
C LEU A 276 5.10 -9.02 21.84
N ALA A 277 3.86 -9.50 21.59
CA ALA A 277 3.56 -10.93 21.46
C ALA A 277 2.38 -11.17 20.52
N ILE A 278 2.35 -12.36 19.94
CA ILE A 278 1.23 -12.93 19.20
C ILE A 278 1.04 -14.35 19.72
N ASP A 279 -0.01 -14.56 20.48
CA ASP A 279 -0.32 -15.84 21.09
C ASP A 279 -1.46 -16.54 20.34
N GLY A 280 -1.55 -17.87 20.43
CA GLY A 280 -2.64 -18.66 19.85
C GLY A 280 -2.53 -18.91 18.35
N ILE A 281 -1.35 -18.72 17.71
CA ILE A 281 -1.15 -18.90 16.27
C ILE A 281 -1.40 -20.35 15.85
N GLU A 282 -0.77 -21.32 16.52
CA GLU A 282 -0.88 -22.73 16.18
C GLU A 282 -2.24 -23.32 16.54
N GLU A 283 -2.87 -22.80 17.58
CA GLU A 283 -4.23 -23.13 17.98
C GLU A 283 -5.22 -22.63 16.92
N THR A 284 -5.09 -21.39 16.48
CA THR A 284 -5.92 -20.80 15.40
C THR A 284 -5.83 -21.61 14.12
N ARG A 285 -4.64 -22.07 13.75
CA ARG A 285 -4.45 -22.89 12.54
C ARG A 285 -5.12 -24.27 12.61
N LYS A 286 -5.45 -24.73 13.81
CA LYS A 286 -6.11 -26.04 14.03
C LYS A 286 -7.63 -25.95 14.16
N ILE A 287 -8.19 -24.74 14.21
CA ILE A 287 -9.64 -24.55 14.24
C ILE A 287 -10.24 -25.11 12.96
N GLU A 288 -11.23 -25.99 13.08
CA GLU A 288 -11.94 -26.54 11.93
C GLU A 288 -12.61 -25.43 11.11
N GLY A 289 -12.40 -25.44 9.81
CA GLY A 289 -12.87 -24.38 8.91
C GLY A 289 -11.84 -23.30 8.63
N VAL A 290 -10.79 -23.14 9.42
CA VAL A 290 -9.65 -22.27 9.10
C VAL A 290 -8.77 -22.95 8.05
N ASN A 291 -8.63 -22.29 6.90
CA ASN A 291 -7.79 -22.78 5.80
C ASN A 291 -6.38 -22.20 5.86
N ASP A 292 -6.26 -20.89 6.13
CA ASP A 292 -4.98 -20.21 6.20
C ASP A 292 -5.03 -19.04 7.20
N LEU A 293 -3.87 -18.74 7.80
CA LEU A 293 -3.63 -17.61 8.67
C LEU A 293 -2.35 -16.89 8.23
N PHE A 294 -2.48 -15.63 7.81
CA PHE A 294 -1.38 -14.78 7.38
C PHE A 294 -1.16 -13.67 8.40
N LEU A 295 0.05 -13.59 8.93
CA LEU A 295 0.46 -12.49 9.81
C LEU A 295 1.35 -11.54 9.01
N MET A 296 0.95 -10.27 8.96
CA MET A 296 1.62 -9.24 8.17
C MET A 296 2.67 -8.49 8.99
N ASN A 297 2.56 -8.55 10.32
CA ASN A 297 3.48 -7.94 11.26
C ASN A 297 4.21 -9.00 12.08
N LYS A 298 5.40 -8.64 12.55
CA LYS A 298 6.25 -9.44 13.44
C LYS A 298 6.44 -8.73 14.78
N ILE A 299 6.82 -9.47 15.79
CA ILE A 299 7.18 -8.92 17.10
C ILE A 299 8.25 -7.83 16.94
N GLY A 300 8.00 -6.69 17.55
CA GLY A 300 8.83 -5.49 17.49
C GLY A 300 8.31 -4.41 16.52
N ASP A 301 7.39 -4.74 15.60
CA ASP A 301 6.78 -3.76 14.69
C ASP A 301 5.90 -2.77 15.46
N ILE A 302 5.81 -1.54 14.96
CA ILE A 302 4.91 -0.51 15.48
C ILE A 302 3.59 -0.57 14.72
N ILE A 303 2.53 -0.90 15.42
CA ILE A 303 1.17 -0.95 14.89
C ILE A 303 0.53 0.44 15.01
N GLN A 304 -0.06 0.90 13.93
CA GLN A 304 -0.83 2.14 13.86
C GLN A 304 -2.29 1.83 13.48
N GLU A 305 -3.18 2.79 13.69
CA GLU A 305 -4.52 2.70 13.11
C GLU A 305 -4.42 2.67 11.58
N PRO A 306 -5.03 1.70 10.91
CA PRO A 306 -4.91 1.57 9.47
C PRO A 306 -5.62 2.72 8.75
N THR A 307 -4.93 3.30 7.78
CA THR A 307 -5.43 4.34 6.87
C THR A 307 -5.54 3.84 5.43
N ASN A 308 -5.16 2.58 5.19
CA ASN A 308 -5.22 1.90 3.90
C ASN A 308 -5.20 0.38 4.10
N ASN A 309 -5.42 -0.37 3.03
CA ASN A 309 -5.55 -1.82 3.06
C ASN A 309 -4.25 -2.59 3.34
N ILE A 310 -3.09 -1.93 3.36
CA ILE A 310 -1.79 -2.58 3.62
C ILE A 310 -1.46 -2.62 5.12
N GLU A 311 -2.04 -1.72 5.90
CA GLU A 311 -1.73 -1.52 7.32
C GLU A 311 -2.52 -2.44 8.24
N LYS A 312 -2.81 -3.67 7.81
CA LYS A 312 -3.51 -4.69 8.58
C LYS A 312 -2.50 -5.63 9.25
N THR A 313 -2.83 -6.13 10.46
CA THR A 313 -1.93 -6.99 11.22
C THR A 313 -1.91 -8.42 10.71
N GLY A 314 -3.04 -8.89 10.19
CA GLY A 314 -3.13 -10.24 9.63
C GLY A 314 -4.45 -10.49 8.90
N HIS A 315 -4.54 -11.70 8.36
CA HIS A 315 -5.71 -12.17 7.61
C HIS A 315 -5.95 -13.65 7.93
N VAL A 316 -7.20 -14.02 8.07
CA VAL A 316 -7.61 -15.43 8.19
C VAL A 316 -8.56 -15.78 7.05
N ILE A 317 -8.32 -16.94 6.45
CA ILE A 317 -9.15 -17.52 5.40
C ILE A 317 -9.94 -18.67 6.00
N ILE A 318 -11.25 -18.63 5.86
CA ILE A 318 -12.17 -19.61 6.43
C ILE A 318 -13.09 -20.12 5.33
N SER A 319 -13.44 -21.41 5.37
CA SER A 319 -14.48 -22.00 4.54
C SER A 319 -15.43 -22.85 5.36
N ALA A 320 -16.73 -22.76 5.03
CA ALA A 320 -17.80 -23.50 5.67
C ALA A 320 -18.95 -23.75 4.68
N ASP A 321 -19.99 -24.45 5.12
CA ASP A 321 -21.14 -24.71 4.27
C ASP A 321 -22.10 -23.50 4.22
N THR A 322 -22.14 -22.68 5.29
CA THR A 322 -22.94 -21.45 5.35
C THR A 322 -22.13 -20.27 5.86
N LEU A 323 -22.62 -19.05 5.62
CA LEU A 323 -21.98 -17.82 6.10
C LEU A 323 -22.00 -17.74 7.63
N GLU A 324 -23.08 -18.16 8.26
CA GLU A 324 -23.22 -18.17 9.72
C GLU A 324 -22.16 -19.09 10.38
N GLN A 325 -21.90 -20.25 9.77
CA GLN A 325 -20.85 -21.15 10.24
C GLN A 325 -19.46 -20.52 10.08
N ALA A 326 -19.20 -19.90 8.93
CA ALA A 326 -17.92 -19.23 8.67
C ALA A 326 -17.68 -18.06 9.67
N GLU A 327 -18.72 -17.28 9.98
CA GLU A 327 -18.63 -16.20 10.97
C GLU A 327 -18.43 -16.76 12.39
N SER A 328 -19.07 -17.87 12.73
CA SER A 328 -18.85 -18.55 14.02
C SER A 328 -17.40 -19.02 14.18
N VAL A 329 -16.79 -19.55 13.11
CA VAL A 329 -15.37 -19.92 13.09
C VAL A 329 -14.50 -18.67 13.26
N PHE A 330 -14.85 -17.56 12.65
CA PHE A 330 -14.12 -16.30 12.82
C PHE A 330 -14.21 -15.77 14.26
N ASP A 331 -15.37 -15.91 14.91
CA ASP A 331 -15.52 -15.56 16.32
C ASP A 331 -14.60 -16.41 17.21
N GLU A 332 -14.46 -17.71 16.93
CA GLU A 332 -13.51 -18.58 17.62
C GLU A 332 -12.06 -18.14 17.37
N VAL A 333 -11.71 -17.77 16.13
CA VAL A 333 -10.40 -17.19 15.79
C VAL A 333 -10.09 -15.96 16.62
N LYS A 334 -11.04 -15.00 16.73
CA LYS A 334 -10.88 -13.77 17.52
C LYS A 334 -10.66 -14.06 19.00
N ASN A 335 -11.24 -15.12 19.51
CA ASN A 335 -11.07 -15.52 20.92
C ASN A 335 -9.76 -16.28 21.16
N THR A 336 -9.17 -16.89 20.14
CA THR A 336 -7.98 -17.72 20.22
C THR A 336 -6.70 -16.90 20.00
N ILE A 337 -6.64 -16.10 18.92
CA ILE A 337 -5.45 -15.30 18.61
C ILE A 337 -5.44 -14.01 19.42
N ARG A 338 -4.29 -13.69 20.02
CA ARG A 338 -4.13 -12.49 20.84
C ARG A 338 -2.90 -11.72 20.45
N PHE A 339 -3.08 -10.43 20.23
CA PHE A 339 -2.00 -9.48 19.99
C PHE A 339 -1.77 -8.64 21.24
N THR A 340 -0.57 -8.69 21.79
CA THR A 340 -0.15 -7.86 22.91
C THR A 340 0.71 -6.73 22.41
N CYS A 341 0.30 -5.49 22.62
CA CYS A 341 1.02 -4.29 22.24
C CYS A 341 1.31 -3.40 23.46
N ASP A 342 2.45 -2.70 23.41
CA ASP A 342 2.79 -1.63 24.34
C ASP A 342 2.38 -0.29 23.74
N GLU A 343 1.35 0.31 24.26
CA GLU A 343 0.75 1.57 23.75
C GLU A 343 1.71 2.76 23.82
N LEU A 344 2.71 2.73 24.72
CA LEU A 344 3.70 3.79 24.84
C LEU A 344 4.54 4.01 23.58
N TYR A 345 4.63 3.01 22.69
CA TYR A 345 5.35 3.10 21.42
C TYR A 345 4.49 3.54 20.22
N SER A 346 3.25 3.91 20.46
CA SER A 346 2.32 4.29 19.38
C SER A 346 2.32 5.78 19.06
N VAL A 347 3.42 6.47 19.29
CA VAL A 347 3.53 7.90 19.02
C VAL A 347 3.68 8.15 17.52
N SER A 348 2.76 8.88 16.94
CA SER A 348 2.85 9.29 15.53
C SER A 348 4.03 10.24 15.29
N GLU A 349 4.59 10.25 14.07
CA GLU A 349 5.65 11.21 13.69
C GLU A 349 5.27 12.66 14.04
N LYS A 350 3.99 13.02 13.85
CA LYS A 350 3.46 14.35 14.20
C LYS A 350 3.47 14.60 15.71
N GLU A 351 3.14 13.60 16.51
CA GLU A 351 3.20 13.68 17.98
C GLU A 351 4.65 13.76 18.46
N ILE A 352 5.57 13.01 17.86
CA ILE A 352 7.01 13.11 18.14
C ILE A 352 7.48 14.54 17.87
N GLN A 353 7.16 15.11 16.71
CA GLN A 353 7.50 16.48 16.34
C GLN A 353 6.87 17.50 17.29
N GLN A 354 5.60 17.34 17.65
CA GLN A 354 4.91 18.22 18.60
C GLN A 354 5.54 18.16 19.99
N ASN A 355 5.81 16.95 20.49
CA ASN A 355 6.43 16.75 21.77
C ASN A 355 7.87 17.26 21.80
N ALA A 356 8.62 17.09 20.72
CA ALA A 356 9.96 17.67 20.57
C ALA A 356 9.92 19.20 20.63
N ARG A 357 8.97 19.83 19.93
CA ARG A 357 8.77 21.29 19.97
C ARG A 357 8.38 21.81 21.36
N LEU A 358 7.48 21.10 22.05
CA LEU A 358 7.08 21.46 23.40
C LEU A 358 8.23 21.32 24.41
N ARG A 359 9.02 20.26 24.28
CA ARG A 359 10.10 19.93 25.21
C ARG A 359 11.36 20.76 24.98
N PHE A 360 11.71 21.00 23.74
CA PHE A 360 13.00 21.61 23.36
C PHE A 360 12.89 23.05 22.87
N GLY A 361 11.69 23.57 22.61
CA GLY A 361 11.45 24.93 22.14
C GLY A 361 11.59 25.09 20.62
N LYS A 362 11.53 26.35 20.17
CA LYS A 362 11.50 26.68 18.73
C LYS A 362 12.86 26.57 18.02
N GLU A 363 13.94 26.55 18.78
CA GLU A 363 15.32 26.67 18.28
C GLU A 363 16.04 25.33 18.16
N VAL A 364 15.31 24.22 18.21
CA VAL A 364 15.87 22.85 18.18
C VAL A 364 15.46 22.13 16.91
N CYS A 365 16.25 21.15 16.49
CA CYS A 365 15.96 20.28 15.35
C CYS A 365 14.54 19.72 15.43
N TRP A 366 13.76 19.88 14.35
CA TRP A 366 12.35 19.56 14.31
C TRP A 366 12.09 18.12 13.86
N VAL A 367 13.15 17.37 13.61
CA VAL A 367 13.04 15.97 13.11
C VAL A 367 12.11 15.90 11.88
N CYS A 368 12.41 16.71 10.88
CA CYS A 368 11.60 16.77 9.66
C CYS A 368 11.75 15.49 8.85
N LYS A 369 10.67 15.02 8.24
CA LYS A 369 10.69 13.84 7.36
C LYS A 369 11.66 14.00 6.18
N VAL A 370 11.80 15.21 5.67
CA VAL A 370 12.80 15.61 4.70
C VAL A 370 13.54 16.79 5.30
N CYS A 371 14.81 16.60 5.63
CA CYS A 371 15.64 17.66 6.17
C CYS A 371 16.18 18.51 5.02
N ASP A 372 15.44 19.54 4.64
CA ASP A 372 15.81 20.51 3.60
C ASP A 372 16.32 21.85 4.18
N GLY A 373 16.38 21.94 5.50
CA GLY A 373 16.81 23.12 6.22
C GLY A 373 15.82 24.28 6.27
N THR A 374 14.61 24.12 5.73
CA THR A 374 13.63 25.22 5.59
C THR A 374 13.01 25.59 6.94
N ASP A 375 12.59 24.59 7.72
CA ASP A 375 11.84 24.83 8.97
C ASP A 375 12.71 25.40 10.11
N CYS A 376 14.02 25.13 10.08
CA CYS A 376 14.99 25.58 11.11
C CYS A 376 15.95 26.67 10.62
N ALA A 377 15.64 27.31 9.52
CA ALA A 377 16.51 28.27 8.84
C ALA A 377 16.93 29.50 9.65
N SER A 378 16.15 29.89 10.66
CA SER A 378 16.42 31.01 11.54
C SER A 378 16.90 30.59 12.94
N GLY A 379 17.12 29.27 13.12
CA GLY A 379 17.53 28.72 14.40
C GLY A 379 19.04 28.79 14.66
N VAL A 380 19.51 27.91 15.53
CA VAL A 380 20.91 27.83 15.95
C VAL A 380 21.87 27.58 14.77
N PRO A 381 23.03 28.20 14.69
CA PRO A 381 24.04 27.92 13.67
C PRO A 381 24.33 26.43 13.54
N GLY A 382 24.29 25.92 12.32
CA GLY A 382 24.46 24.48 12.03
C GLY A 382 23.19 23.68 11.92
N MET A 383 22.04 24.20 12.38
CA MET A 383 20.72 23.63 12.15
C MET A 383 20.06 24.38 11.00
N GLY A 384 19.62 23.67 9.98
CA GLY A 384 19.02 24.24 8.77
C GLY A 384 20.00 24.97 7.84
N GLY A 385 21.26 25.12 8.24
CA GLY A 385 22.29 25.85 7.53
C GLY A 385 22.16 27.38 7.69
N LEU A 386 23.27 28.05 7.45
CA LEU A 386 23.35 29.52 7.42
C LEU A 386 23.22 30.04 5.98
N GLY A 387 22.70 31.25 5.84
CA GLY A 387 22.62 31.95 4.57
C GLY A 387 21.49 31.41 3.67
N ARG A 388 21.83 30.95 2.46
CA ARG A 388 20.84 30.52 1.44
C ARG A 388 20.22 29.14 1.66
N MET A 389 20.68 28.35 2.65
CA MET A 389 20.27 26.97 2.93
C MET A 389 20.41 26.00 1.74
N LEU A 390 21.08 26.40 0.68
CA LEU A 390 21.17 25.64 -0.57
C LEU A 390 21.83 24.28 -0.37
N THR A 391 22.81 24.16 0.53
CA THR A 391 23.51 22.89 0.78
C THR A 391 22.55 21.79 1.26
N PHE A 392 21.58 22.08 2.12
CA PHE A 392 20.60 21.10 2.55
C PHE A 392 19.67 20.71 1.41
N GLN A 393 19.21 21.69 0.63
CA GLN A 393 18.36 21.44 -0.54
C GLN A 393 19.12 20.69 -1.62
N ASP A 394 20.36 21.03 -1.87
CA ASP A 394 21.21 20.35 -2.85
C ASP A 394 21.49 18.91 -2.45
N ASN A 395 21.71 18.60 -1.17
CA ASN A 395 21.84 17.24 -0.67
C ASN A 395 20.57 16.41 -0.92
N VAL A 396 19.39 16.98 -0.62
CA VAL A 396 18.10 16.31 -0.90
C VAL A 396 17.90 16.10 -2.39
N ASN A 397 18.21 17.08 -3.22
CA ASN A 397 18.09 17.01 -4.67
C ASN A 397 19.06 15.98 -5.26
N ALA A 398 20.31 15.98 -4.83
CA ALA A 398 21.29 15.00 -5.26
C ALA A 398 20.87 13.56 -4.95
N LEU A 399 20.29 13.31 -3.77
CA LEU A 399 19.75 11.98 -3.43
C LEU A 399 18.58 11.57 -4.33
N ARG A 400 17.79 12.54 -4.82
CA ARG A 400 16.66 12.27 -5.75
C ARG A 400 17.12 11.86 -7.16
N GLU A 401 18.34 12.17 -7.54
CA GLU A 401 18.93 11.74 -8.81
C GLU A 401 19.24 10.24 -8.85
N TYR A 402 19.31 9.61 -7.68
CA TYR A 402 19.57 8.18 -7.56
C TYR A 402 18.27 7.41 -7.36
N SER A 403 18.09 6.36 -8.17
CA SER A 403 16.95 5.45 -8.05
C SER A 403 17.45 4.05 -7.75
N ILE A 404 16.82 3.39 -6.79
CA ILE A 404 17.04 1.97 -6.53
C ILE A 404 16.33 1.20 -7.61
N LEU A 405 17.07 0.41 -8.40
CA LEU A 405 16.51 -0.54 -9.35
C LEU A 405 16.23 -1.87 -8.63
N PRO A 406 15.00 -2.15 -8.19
CA PRO A 406 14.69 -3.39 -7.50
C PRO A 406 14.79 -4.57 -8.47
N LYS A 407 15.44 -5.65 -8.03
CA LYS A 407 15.50 -6.93 -8.74
C LYS A 407 14.69 -7.94 -7.93
N TYR A 408 13.49 -8.24 -8.40
CA TYR A 408 12.54 -9.12 -7.68
C TYR A 408 12.83 -10.62 -7.84
N ILE A 409 13.54 -11.00 -8.92
CA ILE A 409 13.89 -12.41 -9.18
C ILE A 409 15.39 -12.54 -9.02
N ARG A 410 15.82 -13.18 -7.94
CA ARG A 410 17.20 -13.54 -7.64
C ARG A 410 17.22 -14.89 -6.95
N GLU A 411 18.34 -15.60 -7.07
CA GLU A 411 18.69 -16.59 -6.06
C GLU A 411 18.69 -15.93 -4.69
N HIS A 412 18.07 -16.55 -3.71
CA HIS A 412 17.96 -16.02 -2.35
C HIS A 412 19.37 -16.02 -1.73
N THR A 413 20.03 -14.87 -1.76
CA THR A 413 21.28 -14.63 -1.05
C THR A 413 21.01 -13.76 0.15
N GLN A 414 21.49 -14.16 1.30
CA GLN A 414 21.49 -13.32 2.50
C GLN A 414 22.28 -12.05 2.20
N ALA A 415 21.71 -10.88 2.50
CA ALA A 415 22.42 -9.62 2.32
C ALA A 415 23.61 -9.57 3.29
N VAL A 416 24.82 -9.44 2.75
CA VAL A 416 26.03 -9.22 3.53
C VAL A 416 26.31 -7.72 3.50
N VAL A 417 26.10 -7.06 4.64
CA VAL A 417 26.35 -5.61 4.82
C VAL A 417 27.60 -5.33 5.63
N GLU A 418 28.25 -6.39 6.12
CA GLU A 418 29.53 -6.28 6.81
C GLU A 418 30.61 -5.74 5.86
N THR A 419 31.41 -4.81 6.34
CA THR A 419 32.46 -4.17 5.55
C THR A 419 33.69 -3.88 6.42
N SER A 420 34.84 -3.64 5.77
CA SER A 420 36.06 -3.21 6.43
C SER A 420 36.24 -1.70 6.29
N PHE A 421 36.48 -1.03 7.41
CA PHE A 421 36.78 0.41 7.46
C PHE A 421 37.91 0.69 8.45
N LEU A 422 38.95 1.39 8.02
CA LEU A 422 40.15 1.68 8.81
C LEU A 422 40.75 0.44 9.51
N GLY A 423 40.78 -0.70 8.81
CA GLY A 423 41.33 -1.95 9.35
C GLY A 423 40.41 -2.67 10.37
N LYS A 424 39.23 -2.17 10.62
CA LYS A 424 38.20 -2.81 11.48
C LYS A 424 37.08 -3.36 10.65
N THR A 425 36.61 -4.54 11.01
CA THR A 425 35.37 -5.10 10.44
C THR A 425 34.19 -4.50 11.19
N ILE A 426 33.24 -3.91 10.46
CA ILE A 426 31.99 -3.36 10.98
C ILE A 426 30.80 -4.08 10.38
N LYS A 427 29.77 -4.31 11.20
CA LYS A 427 28.58 -5.08 10.79
C LYS A 427 27.68 -4.36 9.77
N THR A 428 27.82 -3.03 9.68
CA THR A 428 27.07 -2.20 8.74
C THR A 428 27.92 -1.00 8.32
N PRO A 429 27.86 -0.54 7.05
CA PRO A 429 28.57 0.65 6.59
C PRO A 429 27.96 1.98 7.08
N VAL A 430 26.91 1.91 7.90
CA VAL A 430 26.29 3.09 8.50
C VAL A 430 27.02 3.46 9.78
N MET A 431 27.50 4.69 9.87
CA MET A 431 28.24 5.23 11.00
C MET A 431 27.59 6.52 11.50
N ALA A 432 27.74 6.80 12.78
CA ALA A 432 27.29 8.08 13.33
C ALA A 432 28.21 9.23 12.90
N ALA A 433 27.63 10.32 12.44
CA ALA A 433 28.36 11.53 12.06
C ALA A 433 29.00 12.22 13.29
N PRO A 434 30.11 12.95 13.12
CA PRO A 434 30.74 13.74 14.20
C PRO A 434 29.82 14.93 14.56
N MET A 435 29.12 14.82 15.67
CA MET A 435 28.24 15.87 16.19
C MET A 435 28.68 16.30 17.59
N THR A 436 28.58 17.58 17.88
CA THR A 436 28.77 18.20 19.18
C THR A 436 27.76 19.31 19.39
N GLY A 437 27.72 19.86 20.61
CA GLY A 437 26.84 20.98 20.93
C GLY A 437 25.45 20.54 21.33
N ALA A 438 25.30 19.35 21.90
CA ALA A 438 24.02 18.84 22.36
C ALA A 438 23.30 19.80 23.32
N VAL A 439 24.03 20.41 24.27
CA VAL A 439 23.47 21.42 25.18
C VAL A 439 22.86 22.58 24.42
N THR A 440 23.56 23.10 23.41
CA THR A 440 23.07 24.23 22.61
C THR A 440 21.99 23.80 21.64
N ASN A 441 22.21 22.70 20.94
CA ASN A 441 21.30 22.24 19.87
C ASN A 441 20.02 21.57 20.38
N MET A 442 20.02 21.13 21.67
CA MET A 442 18.86 20.53 22.33
C MET A 442 18.34 21.37 23.50
N ASN A 443 18.66 22.66 23.50
CA ASN A 443 18.20 23.64 24.51
C ASN A 443 18.39 23.16 25.96
N GLY A 444 19.54 22.56 26.27
CA GLY A 444 19.89 22.04 27.58
C GLY A 444 19.13 20.74 28.00
N ALA A 445 18.41 20.12 27.10
CA ALA A 445 17.68 18.87 27.39
C ALA A 445 18.60 17.66 27.61
N MET A 446 19.82 17.73 27.11
CA MET A 446 20.87 16.70 27.25
C MET A 446 22.23 17.36 27.36
N ASP A 447 23.07 16.87 28.26
CA ASP A 447 24.46 17.29 28.35
C ASP A 447 25.35 16.59 27.31
N GLU A 448 26.53 17.15 27.04
CA GLU A 448 27.45 16.65 26.00
C GLU A 448 27.96 15.24 26.31
N PHE A 449 28.22 14.91 27.58
CA PHE A 449 28.68 13.59 27.99
C PHE A 449 27.62 12.53 27.73
N THR A 450 26.38 12.75 28.20
CA THR A 450 25.25 11.84 27.99
C THR A 450 25.01 11.63 26.52
N PHE A 451 25.07 12.68 25.69
CA PHE A 451 24.93 12.56 24.25
C PHE A 451 26.02 11.68 23.63
N ALA A 452 27.28 11.96 23.94
CA ALA A 452 28.41 11.21 23.40
C ALA A 452 28.41 9.74 23.85
N ALA A 453 28.19 9.48 25.13
CA ALA A 453 28.14 8.13 25.69
C ALA A 453 27.00 7.30 25.08
N THR A 454 25.80 7.90 24.90
CA THR A 454 24.65 7.23 24.27
C THR A 454 24.93 6.90 22.80
N LEU A 455 25.57 7.83 22.06
CA LEU A 455 25.92 7.63 20.65
C LEU A 455 26.95 6.51 20.49
N LEU A 456 28.00 6.52 21.32
CA LEU A 456 29.05 5.50 21.33
C LEU A 456 28.49 4.12 21.65
N GLU A 457 27.67 4.01 22.70
CA GLU A 457 27.06 2.74 23.09
C GLU A 457 26.09 2.20 22.03
N GLY A 458 25.31 3.09 21.39
CA GLY A 458 24.44 2.72 20.28
C GLY A 458 25.23 2.17 19.09
N CYS A 459 26.34 2.79 18.72
CA CYS A 459 27.20 2.30 17.66
C CYS A 459 27.93 1.01 18.04
N ARG A 460 28.42 0.89 19.29
CA ARG A 460 29.06 -0.33 19.81
C ARG A 460 28.12 -1.53 19.74
N THR A 461 26.91 -1.38 20.24
CA THR A 461 25.90 -2.45 20.23
C THR A 461 25.43 -2.82 18.81
N SER A 462 25.41 -1.87 17.89
CA SER A 462 25.11 -2.08 16.48
C SER A 462 26.30 -2.65 15.69
N GLY A 463 27.48 -2.73 16.29
CA GLY A 463 28.69 -3.24 15.65
C GLY A 463 29.24 -2.32 14.55
N THR A 464 29.08 -1.00 14.73
CA THR A 464 29.60 0.02 13.82
C THR A 464 30.45 1.05 14.56
N LEU A 465 30.94 2.07 13.85
CA LEU A 465 31.77 3.13 14.40
C LEU A 465 30.95 4.40 14.61
N ALA A 466 31.32 5.14 15.66
CA ALA A 466 30.87 6.51 15.88
C ALA A 466 32.02 7.48 15.65
N TRP A 467 31.68 8.64 15.13
CA TRP A 467 32.56 9.80 15.08
C TRP A 467 32.05 10.79 16.12
N LEU A 468 32.97 11.25 16.97
CA LEU A 468 32.67 12.34 17.88
C LEU A 468 33.23 13.65 17.29
N GLY A 469 32.49 14.73 17.44
CA GLY A 469 32.98 16.05 17.07
C GLY A 469 34.00 16.58 18.07
N ASP A 470 34.82 17.54 17.66
CA ASP A 470 35.86 18.18 18.49
C ASP A 470 35.27 19.23 19.47
N GLY A 471 34.03 19.60 19.28
CA GLY A 471 33.40 20.68 20.03
C GLY A 471 33.94 22.07 19.65
N ALA A 472 33.23 23.09 20.10
CA ALA A 472 33.64 24.48 19.86
C ALA A 472 34.54 25.05 20.98
N SER A 473 34.85 24.23 21.99
CA SER A 473 35.72 24.65 23.11
C SER A 473 36.56 23.47 23.62
N PRO A 474 37.71 23.73 24.27
CA PRO A 474 38.53 22.70 24.89
C PRO A 474 37.75 21.83 25.91
N GLU A 475 36.82 22.43 26.63
CA GLU A 475 35.98 21.71 27.63
C GLU A 475 35.11 20.66 26.96
N LYS A 476 34.46 20.99 25.85
CA LYS A 476 33.66 20.03 25.08
C LYS A 476 34.49 18.89 24.52
N TYR A 477 35.71 19.18 24.07
CA TYR A 477 36.61 18.14 23.60
C TYR A 477 37.03 17.17 24.73
N LEU A 478 37.32 17.70 25.94
CA LEU A 478 37.63 16.86 27.09
C LEU A 478 36.46 15.96 27.50
N ILE A 479 35.24 16.50 27.49
CA ILE A 479 34.03 15.72 27.77
C ILE A 479 33.87 14.59 26.75
N MET A 480 34.15 14.86 25.46
CA MET A 480 34.09 13.82 24.42
C MET A 480 35.13 12.73 24.63
N LEU A 481 36.36 13.10 25.05
CA LEU A 481 37.39 12.12 25.39
C LEU A 481 37.03 11.26 26.60
N GLU A 482 36.42 11.84 27.63
CA GLU A 482 35.94 11.12 28.80
C GLU A 482 34.83 10.10 28.43
N ALA A 483 33.95 10.42 27.49
CA ALA A 483 32.93 9.50 27.03
C ALA A 483 33.51 8.29 26.26
N VAL A 484 34.72 8.36 25.75
CA VAL A 484 35.41 7.26 25.02
C VAL A 484 36.16 6.33 25.98
N THR A 485 36.58 6.83 27.13
CA THR A 485 37.35 6.06 28.13
C THR A 485 36.44 5.32 29.10
#